data_74a2970d308d214cb244f8b6af0cde6a
#
_entry.id   74a2970d308d214cb244f8b6af0cde6a
#
_cell.length_a   1.000
_cell.length_b   1.000
_cell.length_c   1.000
_cell.angle_alpha   90.00
_cell.angle_beta   90.00
_cell.angle_gamma   90.00
#
_symmetry.space_group_name_H-M   'P 1'
#
loop_
_entity.id
_entity.type
_entity.pdbx_description
1 polymer ?
#
loop_
_entity_poly.entity_id
_entity_poly.type
_entity_poly.pdbx_seq_one_letter_code
_entity_poly.pdbx_strand_id
1 'polypeptide(L)'
;MNIQEYVPGTIWLMPYPVSLAGLRFEARMTVVRLGDGSLVVHSPGPIDAALRDWMFALGRVAVIVAPGNFHHLHVMDCQRAFPDAETWICPGVERKQRGLRFDGMLGERLPASMRAGFGQAFVQGRLMAEVPLLHRPTRTLLLVDLVERFGDGTPNVNPALRACWKLFGMWNCPAPAPEYRIAGWKDRAAARAALERVLGWDFERVVISHGELIEHDAKAIVRKAWRALLD
;
A
#
# COMPACT_ATOMS: atom_id res chain seq x y z
N MET A 1 -17.88 8.10 -8.03
CA MET A 1 -16.86 7.99 -6.96
C MET A 1 -17.20 6.77 -6.10
N ASN A 2 -16.29 5.81 -5.94
CA ASN A 2 -16.51 4.62 -5.11
C ASN A 2 -15.63 4.76 -3.85
N ILE A 3 -16.24 5.23 -2.75
CA ILE A 3 -15.57 5.36 -1.45
C ILE A 3 -16.22 4.35 -0.52
N GLN A 4 -15.41 3.46 0.03
CA GLN A 4 -15.81 2.49 1.04
C GLN A 4 -15.27 2.96 2.40
N GLU A 5 -16.13 3.25 3.34
CA GLU A 5 -15.74 3.42 4.73
C GLU A 5 -15.42 2.02 5.31
N TYR A 6 -14.14 1.76 5.53
CA TYR A 6 -13.64 0.44 5.92
C TYR A 6 -13.56 0.26 7.43
N VAL A 7 -13.03 1.26 8.12
CA VAL A 7 -13.11 1.36 9.57
C VAL A 7 -13.86 2.65 9.88
N PRO A 8 -15.03 2.58 10.54
CA PRO A 8 -15.88 3.74 10.78
C PRO A 8 -15.13 4.95 11.34
N GLY A 9 -15.31 6.10 10.72
CA GLY A 9 -14.68 7.36 11.07
C GLY A 9 -13.17 7.43 10.93
N THR A 10 -12.48 6.35 10.46
CA THR A 10 -11.02 6.27 10.55
C THR A 10 -10.32 5.86 9.24
N ILE A 11 -10.81 4.85 8.53
CA ILE A 11 -10.17 4.36 7.30
C ILE A 11 -11.18 4.28 6.16
N TRP A 12 -10.83 4.87 5.02
CA TRP A 12 -11.60 4.80 3.78
C TRP A 12 -10.74 4.26 2.65
N LEU A 13 -11.36 3.45 1.79
CA LEU A 13 -10.75 2.79 0.65
C LEU A 13 -11.36 3.30 -0.64
N MET A 14 -10.53 3.63 -1.62
CA MET A 14 -10.94 4.08 -2.94
C MET A 14 -10.25 3.22 -4.00
N PRO A 15 -10.95 2.21 -4.54
CA PRO A 15 -10.44 1.44 -5.66
C PRO A 15 -10.42 2.27 -6.93
N TYR A 16 -9.41 2.08 -7.76
CA TYR A 16 -9.29 2.70 -9.08
C TYR A 16 -8.66 1.73 -10.09
N PRO A 17 -9.03 1.83 -11.38
CA PRO A 17 -8.54 0.92 -12.41
C PRO A 17 -7.07 1.17 -12.74
N VAL A 18 -6.33 0.08 -12.94
CA VAL A 18 -4.94 0.07 -13.41
C VAL A 18 -4.83 -0.80 -14.65
N SER A 19 -4.01 -0.35 -15.60
CA SER A 19 -3.60 -1.16 -16.75
C SER A 19 -2.07 -1.16 -16.87
N LEU A 20 -1.48 -2.34 -16.82
CA LEU A 20 -0.03 -2.53 -16.91
C LEU A 20 0.27 -3.71 -17.85
N ALA A 21 1.00 -3.44 -18.93
CA ALA A 21 1.40 -4.47 -19.91
C ALA A 21 0.24 -5.38 -20.39
N GLY A 22 -0.95 -4.80 -20.60
CA GLY A 22 -2.16 -5.53 -21.01
C GLY A 22 -2.93 -6.23 -19.88
N LEU A 23 -2.39 -6.23 -18.67
CA LEU A 23 -3.08 -6.69 -17.47
C LEU A 23 -3.99 -5.56 -16.96
N ARG A 24 -5.24 -5.89 -16.62
CA ARG A 24 -6.20 -4.93 -16.04
C ARG A 24 -6.70 -5.45 -14.70
N PHE A 25 -6.62 -4.60 -13.68
CA PHE A 25 -6.99 -4.86 -12.31
C PHE A 25 -7.30 -3.56 -11.58
N GLU A 26 -7.62 -3.62 -10.31
CA GLU A 26 -7.78 -2.44 -9.46
C GLU A 26 -6.60 -2.29 -8.52
N ALA A 27 -6.17 -1.03 -8.34
CA ALA A 27 -5.38 -0.60 -7.21
C ALA A 27 -6.27 0.10 -6.19
N ARG A 28 -5.78 0.29 -4.98
CA ARG A 28 -6.54 0.90 -3.90
C ARG A 28 -5.74 1.99 -3.21
N MET A 29 -6.28 3.21 -3.25
CA MET A 29 -5.87 4.30 -2.38
C MET A 29 -6.52 4.13 -1.02
N THR A 30 -5.80 4.41 0.05
CA THR A 30 -6.31 4.37 1.41
C THR A 30 -6.18 5.74 2.06
N VAL A 31 -7.25 6.25 2.66
CA VAL A 31 -7.23 7.45 3.49
C VAL A 31 -7.39 7.05 4.95
N VAL A 32 -6.51 7.55 5.80
CA VAL A 32 -6.53 7.28 7.24
C VAL A 32 -6.64 8.61 7.99
N ARG A 33 -7.59 8.71 8.91
CA ARG A 33 -7.73 9.86 9.81
C ARG A 33 -6.82 9.68 11.01
N LEU A 34 -6.03 10.69 11.31
CA LEU A 34 -5.16 10.76 12.48
C LEU A 34 -5.95 11.20 13.73
N GLY A 35 -5.33 11.06 14.89
CA GLY A 35 -5.95 11.44 16.17
C GLY A 35 -6.26 12.94 16.31
N ASP A 36 -5.60 13.80 15.54
CA ASP A 36 -5.86 15.24 15.47
C ASP A 36 -6.93 15.62 14.41
N GLY A 37 -7.53 14.62 13.75
CA GLY A 37 -8.53 14.81 12.69
C GLY A 37 -7.94 15.05 11.31
N SER A 38 -6.63 15.20 11.16
CA SER A 38 -5.99 15.32 9.85
C SER A 38 -5.92 13.97 9.13
N LEU A 39 -5.61 13.99 7.83
CA LEU A 39 -5.66 12.82 6.96
C LEU A 39 -4.28 12.45 6.43
N VAL A 40 -4.05 11.14 6.33
CA VAL A 40 -2.96 10.51 5.57
C VAL A 40 -3.54 9.88 4.31
N VAL A 41 -3.00 10.21 3.15
CA VAL A 41 -3.32 9.56 1.87
C VAL A 41 -2.22 8.56 1.54
N HIS A 42 -2.52 7.28 1.65
CA HIS A 42 -1.59 6.18 1.39
C HIS A 42 -1.84 5.59 0.01
N SER A 43 -0.78 5.46 -0.79
CA SER A 43 -0.84 4.95 -2.18
C SER A 43 -1.86 5.73 -3.03
N PRO A 44 -1.62 7.03 -3.30
CA PRO A 44 -2.57 7.88 -4.02
C PRO A 44 -3.04 7.29 -5.33
N GLY A 45 -4.34 7.37 -5.58
CA GLY A 45 -4.99 7.16 -6.87
C GLY A 45 -5.30 8.50 -7.57
N PRO A 46 -6.04 8.45 -8.69
CA PRO A 46 -6.52 9.65 -9.36
C PRO A 46 -7.38 10.49 -8.43
N ILE A 47 -7.13 11.81 -8.40
CA ILE A 47 -7.88 12.78 -7.60
C ILE A 47 -8.70 13.67 -8.54
N ASP A 48 -10.01 13.43 -8.62
CA ASP A 48 -10.94 14.34 -9.27
C ASP A 48 -11.47 15.41 -8.29
N ALA A 49 -12.21 16.39 -8.79
CA ALA A 49 -12.75 17.48 -7.99
C ALA A 49 -13.68 16.97 -6.87
N ALA A 50 -14.52 16.00 -7.18
CA ALA A 50 -15.47 15.47 -6.20
C ALA A 50 -14.76 14.74 -5.04
N LEU A 51 -13.72 13.96 -5.35
CA LEU A 51 -12.92 13.28 -4.34
C LEU A 51 -12.09 14.26 -3.49
N ARG A 52 -11.52 15.29 -4.13
CA ARG A 52 -10.82 16.36 -3.43
C ARG A 52 -11.75 17.09 -2.45
N ASP A 53 -12.93 17.47 -2.89
CA ASP A 53 -13.91 18.21 -2.08
C ASP A 53 -14.43 17.35 -0.92
N TRP A 54 -14.62 16.04 -1.15
CA TRP A 54 -14.94 15.08 -0.11
C TRP A 54 -13.82 14.96 0.94
N MET A 55 -12.54 14.91 0.52
CA MET A 55 -11.42 14.89 1.45
C MET A 55 -11.33 16.17 2.27
N PHE A 56 -11.55 17.35 1.66
CA PHE A 56 -11.58 18.61 2.39
C PHE A 56 -12.70 18.66 3.44
N ALA A 57 -13.87 18.13 3.12
CA ALA A 57 -14.98 18.03 4.09
C ALA A 57 -14.67 17.03 5.21
N LEU A 58 -13.87 15.98 4.92
CA LEU A 58 -13.48 14.98 5.90
C LEU A 58 -12.41 15.48 6.86
N GLY A 59 -11.44 16.28 6.38
CA GLY A 59 -10.36 16.83 7.17
C GLY A 59 -9.21 17.37 6.31
N ARG A 60 -8.23 18.03 6.93
CA ARG A 60 -7.04 18.52 6.25
C ARG A 60 -6.13 17.34 5.87
N VAL A 61 -5.79 17.18 4.61
CA VAL A 61 -4.74 16.23 4.20
C VAL A 61 -3.38 16.75 4.70
N ALA A 62 -2.81 16.05 5.67
CA ALA A 62 -1.54 16.40 6.28
C ALA A 62 -0.36 15.67 5.64
N VAL A 63 -0.56 14.42 5.20
CA VAL A 63 0.51 13.57 4.68
C VAL A 63 0.06 12.80 3.45
N ILE A 64 0.91 12.81 2.42
CA ILE A 64 0.82 11.96 1.24
C ILE A 64 1.93 10.91 1.33
N VAL A 65 1.59 9.65 1.17
CA VAL A 65 2.50 8.52 1.31
C VAL A 65 2.59 7.73 0.01
N ALA A 66 3.78 7.66 -0.59
CA ALA A 66 4.13 6.67 -1.62
C ALA A 66 4.82 5.47 -0.94
N PRO A 67 4.08 4.43 -0.54
CA PRO A 67 4.60 3.36 0.32
C PRO A 67 5.50 2.36 -0.42
N GLY A 68 5.45 2.34 -1.73
CA GLY A 68 6.25 1.46 -2.58
C GLY A 68 6.81 2.21 -3.79
N ASN A 69 7.94 1.75 -4.31
CA ASN A 69 8.56 2.37 -5.47
C ASN A 69 7.83 2.10 -6.80
N PHE A 70 6.71 1.35 -6.78
CA PHE A 70 5.74 1.23 -7.86
C PHE A 70 4.43 1.97 -7.58
N HIS A 71 4.18 2.40 -6.33
CA HIS A 71 3.00 3.15 -5.91
C HIS A 71 3.25 4.67 -5.89
N HIS A 72 3.65 5.23 -7.04
CA HIS A 72 4.05 6.63 -7.16
C HIS A 72 3.33 7.41 -8.27
N LEU A 73 2.52 6.74 -9.12
CA LEU A 73 1.99 7.33 -10.36
C LEU A 73 1.14 8.58 -10.12
N HIS A 74 0.33 8.59 -9.07
CA HIS A 74 -0.59 9.69 -8.76
C HIS A 74 -0.14 10.60 -7.62
N VAL A 75 1.11 10.45 -7.13
CA VAL A 75 1.62 11.27 -6.02
C VAL A 75 1.68 12.75 -6.40
N MET A 76 2.16 13.08 -7.61
CA MET A 76 2.22 14.47 -8.07
C MET A 76 0.83 15.10 -8.27
N ASP A 77 -0.16 14.31 -8.70
CA ASP A 77 -1.55 14.77 -8.82
C ASP A 77 -2.14 15.05 -7.43
N CYS A 78 -1.85 14.16 -6.48
CA CYS A 78 -2.25 14.34 -5.10
C CYS A 78 -1.60 15.58 -4.46
N GLN A 79 -0.31 15.84 -4.73
CA GLN A 79 0.37 17.07 -4.29
C GLN A 79 -0.26 18.33 -4.87
N ARG A 80 -0.68 18.31 -6.14
CA ARG A 80 -1.38 19.45 -6.74
C ARG A 80 -2.73 19.71 -6.10
N ALA A 81 -3.42 18.64 -5.71
CA ALA A 81 -4.71 18.74 -5.02
C ALA A 81 -4.57 19.22 -3.57
N PHE A 82 -3.45 18.89 -2.90
CA PHE A 82 -3.20 19.15 -1.48
C PHE A 82 -1.77 19.71 -1.29
N PRO A 83 -1.50 20.96 -1.71
CA PRO A 83 -0.15 21.53 -1.78
C PRO A 83 0.53 21.70 -0.41
N ASP A 84 -0.24 21.80 0.67
CA ASP A 84 0.25 21.98 2.03
C ASP A 84 0.54 20.64 2.74
N ALA A 85 0.28 19.50 2.08
CA ALA A 85 0.55 18.19 2.64
C ALA A 85 2.04 17.83 2.52
N GLU A 86 2.62 17.28 3.60
CA GLU A 86 3.94 16.66 3.52
C GLU A 86 3.89 15.42 2.62
N THR A 87 4.89 15.23 1.78
CA THR A 87 5.02 14.03 0.93
C THR A 87 6.16 13.16 1.43
N TRP A 88 5.83 11.90 1.75
CA TRP A 88 6.79 10.91 2.22
C TRP A 88 6.82 9.71 1.28
N ILE A 89 8.01 9.30 0.87
CA ILE A 89 8.20 8.33 -0.20
C ILE A 89 9.02 7.11 0.25
N CYS A 90 8.70 5.95 -0.30
CA CYS A 90 9.58 4.79 -0.25
C CYS A 90 10.85 5.07 -1.04
N PRO A 91 12.05 4.66 -0.56
CA PRO A 91 13.29 4.76 -1.34
C PRO A 91 13.16 4.16 -2.73
N GLY A 92 13.62 4.90 -3.74
CA GLY A 92 13.55 4.53 -5.15
C GLY A 92 12.45 5.25 -5.94
N VAL A 93 11.46 5.87 -5.28
CA VAL A 93 10.44 6.71 -5.92
C VAL A 93 11.08 7.95 -6.54
N GLU A 94 12.04 8.57 -5.86
CA GLU A 94 12.77 9.75 -6.32
C GLU A 94 13.47 9.56 -7.69
N ARG A 95 13.85 8.33 -7.98
CA ARG A 95 14.48 7.98 -9.27
C ARG A 95 13.47 7.79 -10.40
N LYS A 96 12.25 7.37 -10.06
CA LYS A 96 11.17 7.11 -11.03
C LYS A 96 10.33 8.35 -11.32
N GLN A 97 10.22 9.26 -10.35
CA GLN A 97 9.43 10.49 -10.45
C GLN A 97 10.36 11.71 -10.36
N ARG A 98 11.00 12.04 -11.47
CA ARG A 98 11.84 13.25 -11.58
C ARG A 98 10.98 14.50 -11.37
N GLY A 99 11.42 15.40 -10.48
CA GLY A 99 10.70 16.61 -10.14
C GLY A 99 9.63 16.44 -9.03
N LEU A 100 9.45 15.23 -8.50
CA LEU A 100 8.64 15.04 -7.30
C LEU A 100 9.29 15.76 -6.11
N ARG A 101 8.53 16.65 -5.46
CA ARG A 101 8.91 17.23 -4.17
C ARG A 101 8.59 16.23 -3.08
N PHE A 102 9.48 16.01 -2.13
CA PHE A 102 9.20 15.18 -0.95
C PHE A 102 9.92 15.73 0.29
N ASP A 103 9.31 15.51 1.45
CA ASP A 103 9.75 16.03 2.74
C ASP A 103 10.58 14.99 3.53
N GLY A 104 10.46 13.73 3.16
CA GLY A 104 11.24 12.67 3.77
C GLY A 104 11.08 11.29 3.14
N MET A 105 11.97 10.39 3.55
CA MET A 105 11.94 8.99 3.13
C MET A 105 11.39 8.11 4.25
N LEU A 106 10.45 7.24 3.88
CA LEU A 106 9.94 6.18 4.74
C LEU A 106 11.01 5.10 4.94
N GLY A 107 10.86 4.31 6.00
CA GLY A 107 11.82 3.27 6.35
C GLY A 107 12.89 3.76 7.33
N GLU A 108 13.30 5.01 7.23
CA GLU A 108 14.21 5.67 8.19
C GLU A 108 13.41 6.33 9.33
N ARG A 109 12.45 7.17 8.97
CA ARG A 109 11.60 7.89 9.92
C ARG A 109 10.18 8.04 9.39
N LEU A 110 9.24 8.36 10.27
CA LEU A 110 7.87 8.74 9.95
C LEU A 110 7.69 10.26 10.11
N PRO A 111 6.75 10.87 9.34
CA PRO A 111 6.27 12.23 9.61
C PRO A 111 5.87 12.38 11.07
N ALA A 112 6.08 13.56 11.63
CA ALA A 112 5.80 13.81 13.06
C ALA A 112 4.36 13.45 13.44
N SER A 113 3.40 13.81 12.61
CA SER A 113 1.96 13.54 12.80
C SER A 113 1.61 12.03 12.82
N MET A 114 2.43 11.17 12.19
CA MET A 114 2.17 9.74 12.11
C MET A 114 2.86 8.92 13.23
N ARG A 115 3.89 9.45 13.89
CA ARG A 115 4.75 8.66 14.80
C ARG A 115 4.01 7.95 15.92
N ALA A 116 3.03 8.60 16.52
CA ALA A 116 2.24 8.02 17.62
C ALA A 116 1.34 6.87 17.13
N GLY A 117 0.71 7.03 15.97
CA GLY A 117 -0.31 6.12 15.45
C GLY A 117 0.23 5.01 14.54
N PHE A 118 1.47 5.14 14.02
CA PHE A 118 1.96 4.20 13.02
C PHE A 118 3.24 3.47 13.43
N GLY A 119 3.38 2.24 12.91
CA GLY A 119 4.62 1.51 12.81
C GLY A 119 5.05 1.40 11.35
N GLN A 120 6.36 1.25 11.09
CA GLN A 120 6.88 1.02 9.76
C GLN A 120 8.02 0.00 9.76
N ALA A 121 8.22 -0.65 8.60
CA ALA A 121 9.41 -1.44 8.28
C ALA A 121 9.77 -1.22 6.82
N PHE A 122 11.04 -1.28 6.48
CA PHE A 122 11.48 -1.18 5.09
C PHE A 122 11.84 -2.56 4.55
N VAL A 123 11.25 -2.94 3.41
CA VAL A 123 11.49 -4.22 2.74
C VAL A 123 11.99 -3.94 1.33
N GLN A 124 13.20 -4.42 1.01
CA GLN A 124 13.86 -4.17 -0.26
C GLN A 124 14.05 -5.44 -1.09
N GLY A 125 13.33 -5.53 -2.21
CA GLY A 125 13.65 -6.43 -3.31
C GLY A 125 14.69 -5.82 -4.26
N ARG A 126 15.05 -6.56 -5.30
CA ARG A 126 15.97 -6.06 -6.35
C ARG A 126 15.31 -5.05 -7.29
N LEU A 127 14.03 -5.26 -7.62
CA LEU A 127 13.24 -4.36 -8.46
C LEU A 127 12.28 -3.50 -7.66
N MET A 128 11.63 -4.09 -6.67
CA MET A 128 10.61 -3.43 -5.85
C MET A 128 11.13 -3.15 -4.46
N ALA A 129 10.59 -2.09 -3.87
CA ALA A 129 10.78 -1.78 -2.47
C ALA A 129 9.45 -1.27 -1.90
N GLU A 130 9.16 -1.61 -0.66
CA GLU A 130 7.93 -1.23 0.02
C GLU A 130 8.20 -0.94 1.49
N VAL A 131 7.40 -0.03 2.05
CA VAL A 131 7.35 0.26 3.48
C VAL A 131 5.97 -0.11 4.00
N PRO A 132 5.77 -1.34 4.52
CA PRO A 132 4.61 -1.69 5.32
C PRO A 132 4.35 -0.69 6.42
N LEU A 133 3.09 -0.28 6.58
CA LEU A 133 2.65 0.62 7.64
C LEU A 133 1.60 -0.06 8.52
N LEU A 134 1.79 -0.06 9.84
CA LEU A 134 0.77 -0.46 10.79
C LEU A 134 0.06 0.77 11.34
N HIS A 135 -1.23 0.90 11.13
CA HIS A 135 -2.06 1.83 11.88
C HIS A 135 -2.48 1.17 13.20
N ARG A 136 -1.78 1.55 14.29
CA ARG A 136 -1.92 0.92 15.61
C ARG A 136 -3.33 1.04 16.18
N PRO A 137 -4.00 2.23 16.14
CA PRO A 137 -5.31 2.39 16.76
C PRO A 137 -6.38 1.44 16.22
N THR A 138 -6.31 1.11 14.92
CA THR A 138 -7.28 0.19 14.28
C THR A 138 -6.71 -1.21 14.06
N ARG A 139 -5.47 -1.46 14.49
CA ARG A 139 -4.75 -2.73 14.27
C ARG A 139 -4.77 -3.17 12.81
N THR A 140 -4.63 -2.19 11.89
CA THR A 140 -4.70 -2.40 10.44
C THR A 140 -3.31 -2.29 9.83
N LEU A 141 -2.85 -3.35 9.18
CA LEU A 141 -1.63 -3.35 8.39
C LEU A 141 -1.96 -2.87 6.98
N LEU A 142 -1.21 -1.89 6.48
CA LEU A 142 -1.30 -1.37 5.12
C LEU A 142 -0.14 -1.90 4.29
N LEU A 143 -0.45 -2.63 3.23
CA LEU A 143 0.50 -3.19 2.27
C LEU A 143 0.13 -2.79 0.84
N VAL A 144 1.08 -2.84 -0.06
CA VAL A 144 0.83 -2.66 -1.50
C VAL A 144 1.17 -3.92 -2.29
N ASP A 145 2.45 -4.23 -2.51
CA ASP A 145 2.90 -5.30 -3.40
C ASP A 145 3.52 -6.49 -2.66
N LEU A 146 3.80 -6.36 -1.35
CA LEU A 146 4.31 -7.47 -0.53
C LEU A 146 3.27 -8.56 -0.29
N VAL A 147 1.99 -8.24 -0.49
CA VAL A 147 0.91 -9.22 -0.56
C VAL A 147 -0.12 -8.74 -1.59
N GLU A 148 -0.34 -9.57 -2.59
CA GLU A 148 -1.48 -9.50 -3.50
C GLU A 148 -2.39 -10.72 -3.28
N ARG A 149 -3.69 -10.53 -3.47
CA ARG A 149 -4.67 -11.60 -3.30
C ARG A 149 -5.75 -11.50 -4.36
N PHE A 150 -5.45 -11.96 -5.56
CA PHE A 150 -6.44 -12.08 -6.61
C PHE A 150 -7.08 -13.46 -6.60
N GLY A 151 -8.40 -13.48 -6.74
CA GLY A 151 -9.18 -14.71 -6.73
C GLY A 151 -10.48 -14.59 -7.52
N ASP A 152 -11.34 -15.60 -7.38
CA ASP A 152 -12.60 -15.64 -8.11
C ASP A 152 -13.60 -14.56 -7.63
N GLY A 153 -13.41 -14.02 -6.42
CA GLY A 153 -14.18 -12.89 -5.89
C GLY A 153 -13.63 -11.50 -6.27
N THR A 154 -12.46 -11.41 -6.94
CA THR A 154 -11.86 -10.13 -7.25
C THR A 154 -12.54 -9.48 -8.44
N PRO A 155 -13.13 -8.26 -8.30
CA PRO A 155 -13.78 -7.57 -9.41
C PRO A 155 -12.76 -7.01 -10.42
N ASN A 156 -13.25 -6.72 -11.64
CA ASN A 156 -12.55 -5.93 -12.66
C ASN A 156 -11.17 -6.46 -13.10
N VAL A 157 -10.93 -7.78 -12.96
CA VAL A 157 -9.73 -8.44 -13.49
C VAL A 157 -10.00 -8.98 -14.90
N ASN A 158 -9.07 -8.77 -15.82
CA ASN A 158 -9.20 -9.32 -17.17
C ASN A 158 -8.67 -10.77 -17.26
N PRO A 159 -9.06 -11.53 -18.32
CA PRO A 159 -8.62 -12.90 -18.52
C PRO A 159 -7.09 -13.06 -18.58
N ALA A 160 -6.37 -12.05 -19.10
CA ALA A 160 -4.91 -12.06 -19.17
C ALA A 160 -4.29 -12.07 -17.79
N LEU A 161 -4.75 -11.22 -16.86
CA LEU A 161 -4.30 -11.23 -15.48
C LEU A 161 -4.61 -12.57 -14.81
N ARG A 162 -5.83 -13.08 -14.96
CA ARG A 162 -6.23 -14.38 -14.40
C ARG A 162 -5.32 -15.51 -14.88
N ALA A 163 -5.01 -15.55 -16.18
CA ALA A 163 -4.10 -16.56 -16.74
C ALA A 163 -2.68 -16.40 -16.17
N CYS A 164 -2.17 -15.18 -16.10
CA CYS A 164 -0.85 -14.87 -15.57
C CYS A 164 -0.73 -15.30 -14.10
N TRP A 165 -1.69 -14.92 -13.23
CA TRP A 165 -1.67 -15.28 -11.80
C TRP A 165 -1.84 -16.78 -11.56
N LYS A 166 -2.61 -17.49 -12.43
CA LYS A 166 -2.67 -18.97 -12.40
C LYS A 166 -1.34 -19.58 -12.77
N LEU A 167 -0.65 -19.07 -13.80
CA LEU A 167 0.68 -19.55 -14.21
C LEU A 167 1.71 -19.39 -13.09
N PHE A 168 1.66 -18.29 -12.33
CA PHE A 168 2.52 -18.06 -11.17
C PHE A 168 2.07 -18.80 -9.90
N GLY A 169 0.94 -19.52 -9.91
CA GLY A 169 0.37 -20.17 -8.72
C GLY A 169 -0.11 -19.19 -7.65
N MET A 170 -0.53 -18.00 -8.08
CA MET A 170 -0.97 -16.90 -7.19
C MET A 170 -2.49 -16.71 -7.19
N TRP A 171 -3.22 -17.34 -8.12
CA TRP A 171 -4.68 -17.23 -8.16
C TRP A 171 -5.32 -17.95 -6.97
N ASN A 172 -6.19 -17.26 -6.23
CA ASN A 172 -6.75 -17.72 -4.94
C ASN A 172 -5.68 -17.99 -3.85
N CYS A 173 -4.47 -17.46 -4.03
CA CYS A 173 -3.37 -17.66 -3.09
C CYS A 173 -2.66 -16.32 -2.82
N PRO A 174 -2.62 -15.86 -1.56
CA PRO A 174 -1.89 -14.64 -1.21
C PRO A 174 -0.39 -14.85 -1.45
N ALA A 175 0.24 -13.90 -2.13
CA ALA A 175 1.67 -13.96 -2.44
C ALA A 175 2.22 -12.53 -2.67
N PRO A 176 3.53 -12.30 -2.54
CA PRO A 176 4.15 -11.07 -3.03
C PRO A 176 3.99 -10.96 -4.55
N ALA A 177 3.97 -9.73 -5.06
CA ALA A 177 3.93 -9.44 -6.49
C ALA A 177 4.98 -10.26 -7.26
N PRO A 178 4.68 -10.65 -8.53
CA PRO A 178 5.59 -11.48 -9.34
C PRO A 178 7.01 -10.94 -9.41
N GLU A 179 7.20 -9.64 -9.38
CA GLU A 179 8.50 -8.97 -9.43
C GLU A 179 9.40 -9.32 -8.23
N TYR A 180 8.83 -9.44 -7.02
CA TYR A 180 9.56 -9.93 -5.86
C TYR A 180 9.97 -11.39 -6.02
N ARG A 181 9.11 -12.20 -6.64
CA ARG A 181 9.36 -13.63 -6.82
C ARG A 181 10.38 -13.91 -7.91
N ILE A 182 10.37 -13.15 -9.01
CA ILE A 182 11.26 -13.32 -10.17
C ILE A 182 12.63 -12.69 -9.89
N ALA A 183 12.66 -11.43 -9.48
CA ALA A 183 13.92 -10.71 -9.28
C ALA A 183 14.56 -11.01 -7.91
N GLY A 184 13.77 -11.43 -6.93
CA GLY A 184 14.24 -11.75 -5.59
C GLY A 184 14.59 -10.52 -4.75
N TRP A 185 15.31 -10.74 -3.67
CA TRP A 185 15.63 -9.79 -2.65
C TRP A 185 17.04 -9.21 -2.84
N LYS A 186 17.22 -7.94 -2.51
CA LYS A 186 18.55 -7.29 -2.56
C LYS A 186 19.46 -7.85 -1.46
N ASP A 187 18.90 -7.93 -0.25
CA ASP A 187 19.47 -8.62 0.89
C ASP A 187 18.38 -9.51 1.51
N ARG A 188 18.53 -10.83 1.35
CA ARG A 188 17.52 -11.80 1.80
C ARG A 188 17.40 -11.80 3.34
N ALA A 189 18.50 -11.67 4.05
CA ALA A 189 18.50 -11.69 5.51
C ALA A 189 17.82 -10.42 6.08
N ALA A 190 18.16 -9.24 5.54
CA ALA A 190 17.52 -7.99 5.92
C ALA A 190 16.02 -7.97 5.58
N ALA A 191 15.62 -8.47 4.39
CA ALA A 191 14.22 -8.57 4.01
C ALA A 191 13.45 -9.53 4.94
N ARG A 192 14.02 -10.71 5.25
CA ARG A 192 13.46 -11.66 6.21
C ARG A 192 13.25 -11.01 7.59
N ALA A 193 14.27 -10.38 8.14
CA ALA A 193 14.20 -9.71 9.45
C ALA A 193 13.12 -8.60 9.46
N ALA A 194 12.96 -7.84 8.35
CA ALA A 194 11.92 -6.84 8.23
C ALA A 194 10.52 -7.47 8.22
N LEU A 195 10.30 -8.56 7.49
CA LEU A 195 9.02 -9.27 7.46
C LEU A 195 8.69 -9.94 8.80
N GLU A 196 9.68 -10.53 9.48
CA GLU A 196 9.51 -11.09 10.84
C GLU A 196 9.12 -9.99 11.84
N ARG A 197 9.70 -8.78 11.73
CA ARG A 197 9.29 -7.62 12.52
C ARG A 197 7.84 -7.24 12.26
N VAL A 198 7.41 -7.19 11.00
CA VAL A 198 6.00 -6.91 10.64
C VAL A 198 5.07 -7.97 11.23
N LEU A 199 5.42 -9.26 11.15
CA LEU A 199 4.63 -10.34 11.75
C LEU A 199 4.57 -10.26 13.29
N GLY A 200 5.56 -9.64 13.92
CA GLY A 200 5.56 -9.36 15.36
C GLY A 200 4.60 -8.23 15.78
N TRP A 201 4.11 -7.42 14.83
CA TRP A 201 3.17 -6.34 15.15
C TRP A 201 1.78 -6.89 15.50
N ASP A 202 1.02 -6.09 16.26
CA ASP A 202 -0.34 -6.39 16.63
C ASP A 202 -1.32 -5.88 15.58
N PHE A 203 -1.61 -6.71 14.55
CA PHE A 203 -2.63 -6.45 13.53
C PHE A 203 -3.59 -7.62 13.40
N GLU A 204 -4.83 -7.32 13.06
CA GLU A 204 -5.92 -8.29 12.86
C GLU A 204 -6.55 -8.23 11.47
N ARG A 205 -6.24 -7.18 10.70
CA ARG A 205 -6.69 -7.00 9.32
C ARG A 205 -5.61 -6.40 8.46
N VAL A 206 -5.68 -6.63 7.16
CA VAL A 206 -4.74 -6.06 6.19
C VAL A 206 -5.49 -5.42 5.05
N VAL A 207 -5.19 -4.17 4.80
CA VAL A 207 -5.54 -3.49 3.56
C VAL A 207 -4.39 -3.69 2.58
N ILE A 208 -4.68 -4.31 1.43
CA ILE A 208 -3.75 -4.48 0.33
C ILE A 208 -4.19 -3.64 -0.86
N SER A 209 -3.27 -3.16 -1.66
CA SER A 209 -3.61 -2.35 -2.84
C SER A 209 -4.22 -3.16 -3.96
N HIS A 210 -3.91 -4.46 -4.05
CA HIS A 210 -4.30 -5.30 -5.18
C HIS A 210 -5.03 -6.56 -4.73
N GLY A 211 -6.29 -6.69 -5.17
CA GLY A 211 -7.12 -7.87 -4.89
C GLY A 211 -7.97 -7.76 -3.61
N GLU A 212 -8.29 -8.90 -3.02
CA GLU A 212 -9.25 -9.04 -1.92
C GLU A 212 -8.62 -8.69 -0.57
N LEU A 213 -9.33 -7.90 0.25
CA LEU A 213 -8.90 -7.54 1.61
C LEU A 213 -8.72 -8.79 2.50
N ILE A 214 -7.92 -8.65 3.55
CA ILE A 214 -7.67 -9.71 4.52
C ILE A 214 -8.25 -9.25 5.87
N GLU A 215 -9.43 -9.76 6.21
CA GLU A 215 -10.21 -9.32 7.37
C GLU A 215 -10.20 -10.33 8.53
N HIS A 216 -9.78 -11.57 8.24
CA HIS A 216 -9.68 -12.66 9.20
C HIS A 216 -8.37 -13.41 9.02
N ASP A 217 -7.86 -14.02 10.06
CA ASP A 217 -6.62 -14.81 10.06
C ASP A 217 -5.42 -14.09 9.46
N ALA A 218 -5.40 -12.75 9.61
CA ALA A 218 -4.49 -11.85 8.90
C ALA A 218 -3.02 -12.26 9.03
N LYS A 219 -2.55 -12.58 10.25
CA LYS A 219 -1.16 -13.02 10.49
C LYS A 219 -0.83 -14.33 9.80
N ALA A 220 -1.75 -15.29 9.82
CA ALA A 220 -1.54 -16.60 9.19
C ALA A 220 -1.48 -16.47 7.66
N ILE A 221 -2.38 -15.65 7.09
CA ILE A 221 -2.42 -15.38 5.64
C ILE A 221 -1.16 -14.65 5.19
N VAL A 222 -0.73 -13.61 5.90
CA VAL A 222 0.49 -12.86 5.58
C VAL A 222 1.74 -13.73 5.72
N ARG A 223 1.85 -14.54 6.78
CA ARG A 223 2.94 -15.51 6.96
C ARG A 223 2.98 -16.50 5.81
N LYS A 224 1.81 -17.02 5.38
CA LYS A 224 1.71 -17.93 4.23
C LYS A 224 2.20 -17.26 2.94
N ALA A 225 1.85 -15.99 2.71
CA ALA A 225 2.33 -15.24 1.54
C ALA A 225 3.86 -15.11 1.52
N TRP A 226 4.48 -14.93 2.68
CA TRP A 226 5.93 -14.70 2.79
C TRP A 226 6.76 -15.96 3.08
N ARG A 227 6.14 -17.16 3.13
CA ARG A 227 6.79 -18.40 3.52
C ARG A 227 8.12 -18.66 2.76
N ALA A 228 8.15 -18.39 1.44
CA ALA A 228 9.34 -18.63 0.62
C ALA A 228 10.58 -17.79 1.04
N LEU A 229 10.39 -16.74 1.82
CA LEU A 229 11.46 -15.93 2.40
C LEU A 229 11.70 -16.26 3.87
N LEU A 230 10.65 -16.67 4.58
CA LEU A 230 10.71 -16.95 6.04
C LEU A 230 11.28 -18.34 6.34
N ASP A 231 11.01 -19.30 5.48
CA ASP A 231 11.57 -20.67 5.54
C ASP A 231 12.94 -20.75 4.82
#